data_3dcba958598aac75bbbea8fc526aa1cc
#
_entry.id   3dcba958598aac75bbbea8fc526aa1cc
#
_cell.length_a   1.000
_cell.length_b   1.000
_cell.length_c   1.000
_cell.angle_alpha   90.00
_cell.angle_beta   90.00
_cell.angle_gamma   90.00
#
_symmetry.space_group_name_H-M   'P 1'
#
loop_
_entity.id
_entity.type
_entity.pdbx_description
1 polymer ?
#
loop_
_entity_poly.entity_id
_entity_poly.type
_entity_poly.pdbx_seq_one_letter_code
_entity_poly.pdbx_strand_id
1 'polypeptide(L)'
;MDESLVLKVIAEQVGVPVESLSAETAFADLNADSLELFQIIVALEEKFEIEFDNDRAENIKLVGDILDYIAELVAAKEEESL
;
A
#
# COMPACT_ATOMS: atom_id res chain seq x y z
N MET A 1 -9.72 0.83 -8.77
CA MET A 1 -8.52 1.35 -8.11
C MET A 1 -7.37 1.46 -9.09
N ASP A 2 -6.59 2.52 -9.00
CA ASP A 2 -5.44 2.72 -9.87
C ASP A 2 -4.17 2.21 -9.19
N GLU A 3 -3.70 1.03 -9.59
CA GLU A 3 -2.51 0.43 -9.01
C GLU A 3 -1.26 1.27 -9.23
N SER A 4 -1.16 1.95 -10.36
CA SER A 4 0.01 2.77 -10.64
C SER A 4 0.13 3.93 -9.65
N LEU A 5 -0.99 4.44 -9.15
CA LEU A 5 -0.98 5.48 -8.14
C LEU A 5 -0.47 4.95 -6.81
N VAL A 6 -0.89 3.74 -6.43
CA VAL A 6 -0.40 3.08 -5.22
C VAL A 6 1.11 2.88 -5.30
N LEU A 7 1.60 2.35 -6.42
CA LEU A 7 3.03 2.13 -6.61
C LEU A 7 3.82 3.43 -6.55
N LYS A 8 3.26 4.50 -7.09
CA LYS A 8 3.91 5.81 -7.06
C LYS A 8 4.08 6.32 -5.63
N VAL A 9 3.05 6.17 -4.79
CA VAL A 9 3.12 6.57 -3.39
C VAL A 9 4.21 5.79 -2.67
N ILE A 10 4.25 4.47 -2.88
CA ILE A 10 5.27 3.62 -2.27
C ILE A 10 6.67 4.04 -2.71
N ALA A 11 6.85 4.23 -4.02
CA ALA A 11 8.15 4.61 -4.58
C ALA A 11 8.66 5.93 -3.99
N GLU A 12 7.78 6.91 -3.85
CA GLU A 12 8.14 8.20 -3.26
C GLU A 12 8.57 8.06 -1.81
N GLN A 13 7.88 7.21 -1.04
CA GLN A 13 8.20 7.04 0.37
C GLN A 13 9.53 6.33 0.58
N VAL A 14 9.83 5.31 -0.21
CA VAL A 14 11.07 4.54 -0.04
C VAL A 14 12.22 5.08 -0.89
N GLY A 15 11.96 6.02 -1.78
CA GLY A 15 13.01 6.68 -2.56
C GLY A 15 13.58 5.84 -3.69
N VAL A 16 12.74 5.05 -4.36
CA VAL A 16 13.16 4.24 -5.51
C VAL A 16 12.33 4.60 -6.74
N PRO A 17 12.84 4.29 -7.95
CA PRO A 17 12.04 4.49 -9.15
C PRO A 17 10.81 3.58 -9.14
N VAL A 18 9.67 4.11 -9.57
CA VAL A 18 8.43 3.33 -9.60
C VAL A 18 8.56 2.10 -10.50
N GLU A 19 9.39 2.18 -11.53
CA GLU A 19 9.62 1.07 -12.45
C GLU A 19 10.31 -0.12 -11.79
N SER A 20 10.94 0.10 -10.64
CA SER A 20 11.62 -0.99 -9.92
C SER A 20 10.67 -1.79 -9.04
N LEU A 21 9.42 -1.35 -8.90
CA LEU A 21 8.44 -2.00 -8.03
C LEU A 21 7.53 -2.94 -8.82
N SER A 22 7.20 -4.07 -8.18
CA SER A 22 6.19 -4.99 -8.70
C SER A 22 5.43 -5.56 -7.51
N ALA A 23 4.36 -6.31 -7.78
CA ALA A 23 3.60 -6.95 -6.71
C ALA A 23 4.46 -7.93 -5.91
N GLU A 24 5.49 -8.48 -6.52
CA GLU A 24 6.37 -9.46 -5.90
C GLU A 24 7.51 -8.84 -5.08
N THR A 25 7.68 -7.52 -5.18
CA THR A 25 8.73 -6.83 -4.45
C THR A 25 8.46 -6.89 -2.95
N ALA A 26 9.44 -7.36 -2.18
CA ALA A 26 9.34 -7.43 -0.72
C ALA A 26 9.82 -6.11 -0.11
N PHE A 27 9.09 -5.62 0.90
CA PHE A 27 9.51 -4.40 1.60
C PHE A 27 10.88 -4.56 2.26
N ALA A 28 11.21 -5.77 2.70
CA ALA A 28 12.52 -6.03 3.27
C ALA A 28 13.64 -5.76 2.25
N ASP A 29 13.40 -6.03 0.98
CA ASP A 29 14.37 -5.77 -0.08
C ASP A 29 14.54 -4.29 -0.39
N LEU A 30 13.56 -3.48 0.01
CA LEU A 30 13.61 -2.03 -0.15
C LEU A 30 14.19 -1.35 1.09
N ASN A 31 14.61 -2.13 2.07
CA ASN A 31 15.08 -1.65 3.37
C ASN A 31 14.03 -0.81 4.10
N ALA A 32 12.77 -1.07 3.82
CA ALA A 32 11.67 -0.40 4.49
C ALA A 32 11.38 -1.12 5.80
N ASP A 33 11.70 -0.47 6.91
CA ASP A 33 11.41 -1.03 8.23
C ASP A 33 9.95 -0.78 8.62
N SER A 34 9.59 -1.17 9.85
CA SER A 34 8.22 -1.02 10.33
C SER A 34 7.73 0.42 10.33
N LEU A 35 8.62 1.36 10.66
CA LEU A 35 8.25 2.76 10.69
C LEU A 35 7.97 3.29 9.28
N GLU A 36 8.82 2.92 8.34
CA GLU A 36 8.65 3.37 6.96
C GLU A 36 7.40 2.74 6.35
N LEU A 37 7.14 1.46 6.63
CA LEU A 37 5.92 0.81 6.18
C LEU A 37 4.69 1.49 6.77
N PHE A 38 4.75 1.87 8.04
CA PHE A 38 3.67 2.60 8.69
C PHE A 38 3.41 3.93 7.99
N GLN A 39 4.48 4.66 7.62
CA GLN A 39 4.35 5.93 6.90
C GLN A 39 3.72 5.74 5.53
N ILE A 40 4.07 4.65 4.84
CA ILE A 40 3.46 4.30 3.55
C ILE A 40 1.96 4.08 3.73
N ILE A 41 1.59 3.32 4.75
CA ILE A 41 0.18 3.01 5.04
C ILE A 41 -0.60 4.29 5.32
N VAL A 42 -0.05 5.19 6.14
CA VAL A 42 -0.72 6.46 6.46
C VAL A 42 -0.92 7.29 5.20
N ALA A 43 0.10 7.35 4.33
CA ALA A 43 -0.01 8.10 3.09
C ALA A 43 -1.10 7.54 2.19
N LEU A 44 -1.22 6.21 2.13
CA LEU A 44 -2.25 5.56 1.32
C LEU A 44 -3.64 5.74 1.92
N GLU A 45 -3.75 5.71 3.24
CA GLU A 45 -5.02 5.98 3.91
C GLU A 45 -5.56 7.36 3.56
N GLU A 46 -4.69 8.36 3.57
CA GLU A 46 -5.07 9.71 3.22
C GLU A 46 -5.41 9.85 1.73
N LYS A 47 -4.61 9.20 0.88
CA LYS A 47 -4.78 9.32 -0.57
C LYS A 47 -6.08 8.70 -1.05
N PHE A 48 -6.46 7.56 -0.50
CA PHE A 48 -7.64 6.81 -0.93
C PHE A 48 -8.81 6.93 0.04
N GLU A 49 -8.64 7.65 1.13
CA GLU A 49 -9.67 7.84 2.15
C GLU A 49 -10.17 6.50 2.69
N ILE A 50 -9.23 5.66 3.11
CA ILE A 50 -9.49 4.31 3.64
C ILE A 50 -8.77 4.15 4.97
N GLU A 51 -9.13 3.11 5.72
CA GLU A 51 -8.46 2.77 6.96
C GLU A 51 -7.92 1.35 6.90
N PHE A 52 -6.65 1.18 7.22
CA PHE A 52 -6.04 -0.14 7.31
C PHE A 52 -6.27 -0.72 8.70
N ASP A 53 -6.62 -2.00 8.72
CA ASP A 53 -6.70 -2.78 9.96
C ASP A 53 -5.28 -3.05 10.45
N ASN A 54 -5.00 -2.83 11.72
CA ASN A 54 -3.67 -3.06 12.27
C ASN A 54 -3.20 -4.50 12.12
N ASP A 55 -4.10 -5.46 12.29
CA ASP A 55 -3.75 -6.87 12.14
C ASP A 55 -3.34 -7.18 10.69
N ARG A 56 -4.03 -6.62 9.72
CA ARG A 56 -3.69 -6.82 8.31
C ARG A 56 -2.38 -6.10 7.99
N ALA A 57 -2.16 -4.92 8.56
CA ALA A 57 -0.93 -4.17 8.33
C ALA A 57 0.31 -4.93 8.80
N GLU A 58 0.21 -5.64 9.92
CA GLU A 58 1.31 -6.43 10.44
C GLU A 58 1.72 -7.59 9.53
N ASN A 59 0.80 -8.05 8.69
CA ASN A 59 1.04 -9.17 7.79
C ASN A 59 1.48 -8.75 6.38
N ILE A 60 1.63 -7.46 6.15
CA ILE A 60 2.09 -6.96 4.86
C ILE A 60 3.58 -7.19 4.73
N LYS A 61 3.98 -7.93 3.70
CA LYS A 61 5.39 -8.23 3.42
C LYS A 61 5.79 -7.85 2.01
N LEU A 62 4.86 -7.97 1.07
CA LEU A 62 5.08 -7.65 -0.34
C LEU A 62 4.26 -6.44 -0.75
N VAL A 63 4.72 -5.77 -1.80
CA VAL A 63 3.96 -4.67 -2.38
C VAL A 63 2.57 -5.16 -2.81
N GLY A 64 2.48 -6.37 -3.35
CA GLY A 64 1.20 -6.98 -3.73
C GLY A 64 0.23 -7.12 -2.58
N ASP A 65 0.72 -7.32 -1.35
CA ASP A 65 -0.16 -7.42 -0.18
C ASP A 65 -0.91 -6.10 0.03
N ILE A 66 -0.23 -4.97 -0.17
CA ILE A 66 -0.86 -3.65 -0.09
C ILE A 66 -1.86 -3.47 -1.23
N LEU A 67 -1.47 -3.83 -2.44
CA LEU A 67 -2.36 -3.70 -3.60
C LEU A 67 -3.66 -4.47 -3.39
N ASP A 68 -3.56 -5.71 -2.93
CA ASP A 68 -4.72 -6.55 -2.67
C ASP A 68 -5.61 -5.96 -1.59
N TYR A 69 -5.01 -5.48 -0.51
CA TYR A 69 -5.79 -4.95 0.61
C TYR A 69 -6.49 -3.65 0.22
N ILE A 70 -5.82 -2.76 -0.49
CA ILE A 70 -6.44 -1.52 -0.94
C ILE A 70 -7.62 -1.84 -1.88
N ALA A 71 -7.44 -2.82 -2.77
CA ALA A 71 -8.52 -3.23 -3.67
C ALA A 71 -9.74 -3.70 -2.88
N GLU A 72 -9.54 -4.47 -1.81
CA GLU A 72 -10.63 -4.90 -0.93
C GLU A 72 -11.34 -3.73 -0.28
N LEU A 73 -10.56 -2.78 0.27
CA LEU A 73 -11.12 -1.64 0.99
C LEU A 73 -11.87 -0.70 0.05
N VAL A 74 -11.34 -0.47 -1.14
CA VAL A 74 -12.00 0.39 -2.12
C VAL A 74 -13.29 -0.25 -2.62
N ALA A 75 -13.28 -1.56 -2.85
CA ALA A 75 -14.48 -2.29 -3.26
C ALA A 75 -15.57 -2.22 -2.19
N ALA A 76 -15.18 -2.38 -0.92
CA ALA A 76 -16.14 -2.29 0.19
C ALA A 76 -16.73 -0.89 0.30
N LYS A 77 -15.91 0.14 0.09
CA LYS A 77 -16.36 1.53 0.13
C LYS A 77 -17.35 1.81 -1.01
N GLU A 78 -17.09 1.29 -2.20
CA GLU A 78 -17.98 1.45 -3.34
C GLU A 78 -19.32 0.76 -3.10
N GLU A 79 -19.31 -0.42 -2.47
CA GLU A 79 -20.54 -1.13 -2.13
C GLU A 79 -21.39 -0.34 -1.13
N GLU A 80 -20.75 0.31 -0.16
CA GLU A 80 -21.44 1.14 0.81
C GLU A 80 -22.12 2.34 0.17
N SER A 81 -21.62 2.79 -0.98
CA SER A 81 -22.17 3.94 -1.70
C SER A 81 -23.45 3.60 -2.46
N LEU A 82 -23.78 2.33 -2.59
CA LEU A 82 -24.99 1.90 -3.26
C LEU A 82 -26.16 1.85 -2.29
#